data_47fab407038eeac6f0f4669677303fac
#
_entry.id   47fab407038eeac6f0f4669677303fac
#
_cell.length_a   1.000
_cell.length_b   1.000
_cell.length_c   1.000
_cell.angle_alpha   90.00
_cell.angle_beta   90.00
_cell.angle_gamma   90.00
#
_symmetry.space_group_name_H-M   'P 1'
#
loop_
_entity.id
_entity.type
_entity.pdbx_description
1 polymer ?
#
loop_
_entity_poly.entity_id
_entity_poly.type
_entity_poly.pdbx_seq_one_letter_code
_entity_poly.pdbx_strand_id
1 'polypeptide(L)'
;MIKQSFTLSVTMLILSFLCPAFLNAQIVTDERMFSFEEPQLPACITGVQSQLGISGAHYKDGKHSLEWTFEPNGRLELRKDLKFEKKDPTGKDLYLSAFIVWIYNEQPQDAAIEFEFLKDGRKCASFPFGINFKGWRAAWVCYERDMQGTPEEGMNELRIVAPDAKGRLFIDHLITATKVDARQQTADLQVPFVNAGTTNHWLVLYKHSLLKPDIELTPVSDKQRQEMKLLEKRFRDMIYTKGKVTEKEAETIRKKYDLYQITYKDGQVSGVPVFMVRASEAYERMIPDWDKDMLTKMGIEMRAYFDLMKRIAVAYNNSEAGSPIRKEMRRKFLAMYDHITDQGVAYGSCWGNIHHYGYSVRGLYPAYFLMKD
;
A
#
# COMPACT_ATOMS: atom_id res chain seq x y z
N MET A 1 46.01 57.07 36.10
CA MET A 1 46.65 55.81 35.74
C MET A 1 45.63 54.74 35.96
N ILE A 2 44.85 54.42 34.90
CA ILE A 2 43.81 53.39 34.92
C ILE A 2 44.15 52.41 33.82
N LYS A 3 44.53 51.20 34.21
CA LYS A 3 44.74 50.08 33.28
C LYS A 3 43.39 49.52 32.85
N GLN A 4 43.04 49.69 31.63
CA GLN A 4 41.95 48.98 31.02
C GLN A 4 42.43 47.58 30.58
N SER A 5 41.85 46.59 31.19
CA SER A 5 41.99 45.19 30.81
C SER A 5 41.04 44.89 29.64
N PHE A 6 41.58 44.58 28.48
CA PHE A 6 40.83 44.11 27.35
C PHE A 6 40.59 42.61 27.51
N THR A 7 39.35 42.27 27.86
CA THR A 7 38.91 40.86 27.85
C THR A 7 38.42 40.53 26.44
N LEU A 8 39.19 39.75 25.73
CA LEU A 8 38.84 39.22 24.42
C LEU A 8 37.82 38.09 24.63
N SER A 9 36.55 38.40 24.43
CA SER A 9 35.51 37.38 24.37
C SER A 9 35.63 36.67 23.03
N VAL A 10 36.22 35.49 23.04
CA VAL A 10 36.15 34.55 21.91
C VAL A 10 34.76 33.98 21.88
N THR A 11 33.91 34.60 21.06
CA THR A 11 32.60 34.01 20.72
C THR A 11 32.88 32.85 19.78
N MET A 12 32.91 31.67 20.36
CA MET A 12 33.00 30.43 19.62
C MET A 12 31.70 30.24 18.85
N LEU A 13 31.72 30.63 17.57
CA LEU A 13 30.63 30.39 16.64
C LEU A 13 30.58 28.88 16.38
N ILE A 14 29.77 28.19 17.17
CA ILE A 14 29.40 26.81 16.89
C ILE A 14 28.53 26.88 15.62
N LEU A 15 29.15 26.74 14.46
CA LEU A 15 28.47 26.30 13.26
C LEU A 15 27.96 24.87 13.54
N SER A 16 26.79 24.79 14.13
CA SER A 16 25.99 23.58 14.05
C SER A 16 25.75 23.35 12.58
N PHE A 17 26.57 22.51 11.96
CA PHE A 17 26.19 21.78 10.78
C PHE A 17 24.90 21.05 11.15
N LEU A 18 23.76 21.67 10.87
CA LEU A 18 22.53 20.98 10.65
C LEU A 18 22.77 20.11 9.43
N CYS A 19 23.39 18.96 9.64
CA CYS A 19 23.16 17.81 8.79
C CYS A 19 21.64 17.75 8.67
N PRO A 20 21.05 17.78 7.47
CA PRO A 20 19.69 17.34 7.34
C PRO A 20 19.72 15.92 7.90
N ALA A 21 19.19 15.75 9.09
CA ALA A 21 18.80 14.44 9.54
C ALA A 21 17.85 13.97 8.44
N PHE A 22 18.39 13.16 7.53
CA PHE A 22 17.57 12.22 6.81
C PHE A 22 16.80 11.54 7.93
N LEU A 23 15.54 11.86 8.05
CA LEU A 23 14.57 11.02 8.69
C LEU A 23 14.61 9.72 7.87
N ASN A 24 15.64 8.92 8.12
CA ASN A 24 15.53 7.50 7.92
C ASN A 24 14.32 7.17 8.79
N ALA A 25 13.22 6.86 8.14
CA ALA A 25 12.10 6.24 8.81
C ALA A 25 12.75 5.08 9.56
N GLN A 26 12.85 5.22 10.87
CA GLN A 26 13.51 4.22 11.69
C GLN A 26 12.60 3.03 11.58
N ILE A 27 13.03 2.05 10.78
CA ILE A 27 12.28 0.82 10.58
C ILE A 27 12.14 0.24 11.96
N VAL A 28 10.91 0.22 12.47
CA VAL A 28 10.65 -0.43 13.75
C VAL A 28 10.88 -1.89 13.52
N THR A 29 11.89 -2.41 14.15
CA THR A 29 12.17 -3.82 14.27
C THR A 29 11.16 -4.44 15.23
N ASP A 30 9.87 -4.41 14.85
CA ASP A 30 8.91 -5.28 15.50
C ASP A 30 9.21 -6.70 15.04
N GLU A 31 9.28 -7.61 15.98
CA GLU A 31 9.60 -9.01 15.70
C GLU A 31 8.58 -9.71 14.78
N ARG A 32 7.44 -9.08 14.50
CA ARG A 32 6.37 -9.56 13.62
C ARG A 32 6.49 -9.08 12.19
N MET A 33 7.31 -8.04 11.95
CA MET A 33 7.44 -7.40 10.65
C MET A 33 8.81 -7.67 10.04
N PHE A 34 8.82 -8.01 8.76
CA PHE A 34 10.00 -8.17 7.92
C PHE A 34 9.93 -7.17 6.77
N SER A 35 10.74 -6.12 6.85
CA SER A 35 10.86 -5.07 5.83
C SER A 35 11.99 -5.34 4.82
N PHE A 36 12.86 -6.29 5.13
CA PHE A 36 14.00 -6.69 4.27
C PHE A 36 14.99 -5.58 3.92
N GLU A 37 15.07 -4.53 4.73
CA GLU A 37 15.99 -3.41 4.51
C GLU A 37 17.42 -3.71 5.00
N GLU A 38 17.61 -4.71 5.84
CA GLU A 38 18.92 -5.15 6.29
C GLU A 38 19.67 -5.86 5.16
N PRO A 39 20.99 -5.70 5.09
CA PRO A 39 21.79 -6.26 3.98
C PRO A 39 21.87 -7.79 3.99
N GLN A 40 21.45 -8.42 5.06
CA GLN A 40 21.47 -9.87 5.24
C GLN A 40 20.08 -10.41 5.45
N LEU A 41 19.85 -11.60 4.88
CA LEU A 41 18.62 -12.33 5.10
C LEU A 41 18.48 -12.68 6.59
N PRO A 42 17.30 -12.47 7.21
CA PRO A 42 17.06 -12.89 8.59
C PRO A 42 17.34 -14.38 8.79
N ALA A 43 18.07 -14.73 9.85
CA ALA A 43 18.49 -16.12 10.11
C ALA A 43 17.32 -17.12 10.28
N CYS A 44 16.12 -16.61 10.58
CA CYS A 44 14.92 -17.42 10.68
C CYS A 44 14.28 -17.75 9.32
N ILE A 45 14.82 -17.22 8.20
CA ILE A 45 14.30 -17.44 6.84
C ILE A 45 15.28 -18.31 6.07
N THR A 46 14.78 -19.41 5.52
CA THR A 46 15.55 -20.36 4.73
C THR A 46 14.80 -20.79 3.47
N GLY A 47 15.53 -21.26 2.47
CA GLY A 47 14.98 -21.77 1.22
C GLY A 47 15.23 -23.29 1.08
N VAL A 48 14.24 -24.00 0.53
CA VAL A 48 14.38 -25.41 0.13
C VAL A 48 14.05 -25.48 -1.36
N GLN A 49 14.95 -25.99 -2.18
CA GLN A 49 14.84 -25.91 -3.64
C GLN A 49 14.54 -24.47 -4.12
N SER A 50 15.17 -23.51 -3.45
CA SER A 50 14.94 -22.09 -3.64
C SER A 50 16.22 -21.31 -3.35
N GLN A 51 16.37 -20.18 -4.03
CA GLN A 51 17.40 -19.18 -3.74
C GLN A 51 16.71 -17.94 -3.15
N LEU A 52 17.26 -17.44 -2.06
CA LEU A 52 16.78 -16.26 -1.36
C LEU A 52 17.88 -15.22 -1.27
N GLY A 53 17.52 -13.95 -1.47
CA GLY A 53 18.45 -12.84 -1.35
C GLY A 53 17.76 -11.52 -1.07
N ILE A 54 18.49 -10.57 -0.53
CA ILE A 54 18.02 -9.18 -0.42
C ILE A 54 18.29 -8.49 -1.75
N SER A 55 17.27 -7.85 -2.31
CA SER A 55 17.33 -7.28 -3.66
C SER A 55 16.78 -5.86 -3.68
N GLY A 56 17.49 -4.97 -4.39
CA GLY A 56 17.00 -3.64 -4.71
C GLY A 56 16.32 -3.55 -6.08
N ALA A 57 15.99 -4.71 -6.72
CA ALA A 57 15.37 -4.70 -8.04
C ALA A 57 13.94 -4.20 -7.99
N HIS A 58 13.14 -4.74 -7.09
CA HIS A 58 11.77 -4.32 -6.82
C HIS A 58 11.57 -4.23 -5.31
N TYR A 59 11.03 -3.14 -4.83
CA TYR A 59 10.70 -2.91 -3.43
C TYR A 59 9.40 -2.11 -3.34
N LYS A 60 8.61 -2.37 -2.33
CA LYS A 60 7.35 -1.65 -2.12
C LYS A 60 7.56 -0.40 -1.30
N ASP A 61 8.39 -0.51 -0.28
CA ASP A 61 8.85 0.60 0.56
C ASP A 61 10.35 0.48 0.79
N GLY A 62 10.99 1.54 1.31
CA GLY A 62 12.42 1.52 1.54
C GLY A 62 13.24 1.42 0.26
N LYS A 63 14.18 0.47 0.20
CA LYS A 63 15.11 0.28 -0.93
C LYS A 63 15.33 -1.17 -1.32
N HIS A 64 14.82 -2.10 -0.53
CA HIS A 64 15.07 -3.53 -0.70
C HIS A 64 13.79 -4.35 -0.47
N SER A 65 13.82 -5.58 -0.92
CA SER A 65 12.85 -6.62 -0.65
C SER A 65 13.53 -7.97 -0.63
N LEU A 66 12.83 -9.01 -0.24
CA LEU A 66 13.28 -10.39 -0.37
C LEU A 66 13.02 -10.89 -1.78
N GLU A 67 14.07 -11.20 -2.53
CA GLU A 67 13.98 -11.92 -3.80
C GLU A 67 13.94 -13.43 -3.54
N TRP A 68 12.93 -14.09 -4.08
CA TRP A 68 12.72 -15.52 -4.00
C TRP A 68 12.66 -16.14 -5.39
N THR A 69 13.72 -16.87 -5.77
CA THR A 69 13.76 -17.70 -6.99
C THR A 69 13.54 -19.15 -6.59
N PHE A 70 12.60 -19.82 -7.22
CA PHE A 70 12.19 -21.18 -6.86
C PHE A 70 12.17 -22.15 -8.03
N GLU A 71 12.51 -23.40 -7.73
CA GLU A 71 12.26 -24.55 -8.56
C GLU A 71 10.84 -25.08 -8.29
N PRO A 72 10.29 -26.00 -9.14
CA PRO A 72 9.00 -26.65 -8.89
C PRO A 72 8.90 -27.19 -7.46
N ASN A 73 7.82 -26.84 -6.76
CA ASN A 73 7.57 -27.20 -5.36
C ASN A 73 8.66 -26.73 -4.36
N GLY A 74 9.50 -25.77 -4.79
CA GLY A 74 10.43 -25.10 -3.89
C GLY A 74 9.68 -24.30 -2.83
N ARG A 75 10.33 -24.00 -1.72
CA ARG A 75 9.68 -23.28 -0.63
C ARG A 75 10.59 -22.32 0.10
N LEU A 76 9.99 -21.27 0.61
CA LEU A 76 10.54 -20.37 1.60
C LEU A 76 9.97 -20.79 2.96
N GLU A 77 10.84 -20.93 3.96
CA GLU A 77 10.47 -21.26 5.34
C GLU A 77 10.89 -20.13 6.26
N LEU A 78 9.94 -19.63 7.07
CA LEU A 78 10.19 -18.68 8.15
C LEU A 78 9.88 -19.40 9.46
N ARG A 79 10.89 -19.61 10.31
CA ARG A 79 10.78 -20.33 11.58
C ARG A 79 10.90 -19.38 12.76
N LYS A 80 9.76 -19.01 13.29
CA LYS A 80 9.61 -18.05 14.37
C LYS A 80 8.19 -18.13 14.93
N ASP A 81 7.99 -17.78 16.19
CA ASP A 81 6.66 -17.55 16.75
C ASP A 81 5.92 -16.48 15.92
N LEU A 82 4.80 -16.87 15.31
CA LEU A 82 4.04 -16.02 14.39
C LEU A 82 3.14 -15.00 15.12
N LYS A 83 3.04 -15.10 16.45
CA LYS A 83 2.29 -14.17 17.31
C LYS A 83 0.80 -14.06 16.95
N PHE A 84 0.23 -15.11 16.40
CA PHE A 84 -1.20 -15.20 16.19
C PHE A 84 -1.94 -15.23 17.53
N GLU A 85 -2.98 -14.42 17.65
CA GLU A 85 -3.91 -14.36 18.78
C GLU A 85 -5.32 -14.70 18.31
N LYS A 86 -5.99 -15.59 19.01
CA LYS A 86 -7.41 -15.88 18.75
C LYS A 86 -8.29 -14.69 19.06
N LYS A 87 -9.40 -14.59 18.37
CA LYS A 87 -10.46 -13.63 18.67
C LYS A 87 -10.98 -13.84 20.10
N ASP A 88 -11.19 -12.73 20.80
CA ASP A 88 -11.86 -12.77 22.11
C ASP A 88 -13.26 -13.43 22.00
N PRO A 89 -13.50 -14.54 22.67
CA PRO A 89 -14.77 -15.26 22.62
C PRO A 89 -15.94 -14.45 23.20
N THR A 90 -15.68 -13.40 23.99
CA THR A 90 -16.73 -12.54 24.56
C THR A 90 -17.39 -11.65 23.52
N GLY A 91 -16.86 -11.58 22.30
CA GLY A 91 -17.38 -10.78 21.21
C GLY A 91 -17.23 -9.26 21.38
N LYS A 92 -16.54 -8.82 22.42
CA LYS A 92 -16.28 -7.39 22.68
C LYS A 92 -15.19 -6.83 21.76
N ASP A 93 -14.26 -7.67 21.34
CA ASP A 93 -13.21 -7.30 20.41
C ASP A 93 -13.76 -7.31 18.97
N LEU A 94 -13.71 -6.16 18.33
CA LEU A 94 -14.11 -5.97 16.93
C LEU A 94 -12.96 -6.28 15.95
N TYR A 95 -11.82 -6.77 16.45
CA TYR A 95 -10.64 -7.01 15.63
C TYR A 95 -10.40 -8.50 15.44
N LEU A 96 -9.81 -8.80 14.29
CA LEU A 96 -9.33 -10.14 13.92
C LEU A 96 -7.82 -10.07 13.73
N SER A 97 -7.13 -11.12 14.16
CA SER A 97 -5.72 -11.29 13.80
C SER A 97 -5.58 -11.55 12.31
N ALA A 98 -4.66 -10.86 11.67
CA ALA A 98 -4.43 -10.95 10.23
C ALA A 98 -2.94 -11.09 9.90
N PHE A 99 -2.67 -11.84 8.85
CA PHE A 99 -1.38 -11.91 8.16
C PHE A 99 -1.38 -10.92 7.00
N ILE A 100 -0.22 -10.28 6.76
CA ILE A 100 -0.06 -9.33 5.66
C ILE A 100 1.24 -9.62 4.93
N VAL A 101 1.22 -9.53 3.61
CA VAL A 101 2.41 -9.59 2.77
C VAL A 101 2.18 -8.84 1.46
N TRP A 102 3.22 -8.21 0.94
CA TRP A 102 3.26 -7.68 -0.42
C TRP A 102 4.11 -8.58 -1.30
N ILE A 103 3.62 -8.89 -2.50
CA ILE A 103 4.29 -9.75 -3.47
C ILE A 103 4.34 -9.01 -4.80
N TYR A 104 5.54 -8.94 -5.39
CA TYR A 104 5.75 -8.48 -6.74
C TYR A 104 6.03 -9.65 -7.65
N ASN A 105 5.35 -9.68 -8.79
CA ASN A 105 5.58 -10.67 -9.84
C ASN A 105 5.91 -9.97 -11.16
N GLU A 106 7.01 -10.38 -11.80
CA GLU A 106 7.39 -9.90 -13.13
C GLU A 106 6.69 -10.64 -14.25
N GLN A 107 6.45 -11.95 -14.03
CA GLN A 107 5.97 -12.87 -15.06
C GLN A 107 4.71 -13.59 -14.58
N PRO A 108 3.52 -13.15 -15.04
CA PRO A 108 2.27 -13.80 -14.69
C PRO A 108 2.29 -15.29 -15.02
N GLN A 109 1.83 -16.12 -14.09
CA GLN A 109 1.67 -17.56 -14.26
C GLN A 109 0.26 -17.94 -13.81
N ASP A 110 -0.41 -18.81 -14.55
CA ASP A 110 -1.71 -19.34 -14.16
C ASP A 110 -1.54 -20.43 -13.10
N ALA A 111 -1.06 -20.01 -11.94
CA ALA A 111 -0.70 -20.84 -10.81
C ALA A 111 -0.90 -20.09 -9.48
N ALA A 112 -0.74 -20.78 -8.37
CA ALA A 112 -0.75 -20.20 -7.04
C ALA A 112 0.45 -20.66 -6.22
N ILE A 113 0.91 -19.79 -5.33
CA ILE A 113 1.73 -20.16 -4.20
C ILE A 113 0.82 -20.47 -3.01
N GLU A 114 1.22 -21.37 -2.14
CA GLU A 114 0.46 -21.75 -0.95
C GLU A 114 1.16 -21.20 0.29
N PHE A 115 0.45 -20.48 1.12
CA PHE A 115 0.91 -20.06 2.44
C PHE A 115 0.41 -21.07 3.47
N GLU A 116 1.34 -21.73 4.17
CA GLU A 116 1.06 -22.70 5.20
C GLU A 116 1.56 -22.22 6.55
N PHE A 117 0.71 -22.25 7.56
CA PHE A 117 1.00 -21.86 8.94
C PHE A 117 1.03 -23.11 9.82
N LEU A 118 2.17 -23.35 10.47
CA LEU A 118 2.41 -24.59 11.18
C LEU A 118 2.72 -24.35 12.65
N LYS A 119 2.34 -25.33 13.45
CA LYS A 119 2.74 -25.48 14.85
C LYS A 119 3.49 -26.80 15.03
N ASP A 120 4.76 -26.71 15.39
CA ASP A 120 5.64 -27.85 15.58
C ASP A 120 5.63 -28.81 14.38
N GLY A 121 5.68 -28.26 13.16
CA GLY A 121 5.69 -29.00 11.90
C GLY A 121 4.32 -29.48 11.41
N ARG A 122 3.24 -29.32 12.19
CA ARG A 122 1.87 -29.67 11.80
C ARG A 122 1.17 -28.46 11.21
N LYS A 123 0.66 -28.58 9.99
CA LYS A 123 -0.12 -27.53 9.33
C LYS A 123 -1.42 -27.29 10.10
N CYS A 124 -1.65 -26.03 10.51
CA CYS A 124 -2.83 -25.56 11.20
C CYS A 124 -3.75 -24.78 10.29
N ALA A 125 -3.19 -23.90 9.48
CA ALA A 125 -3.96 -23.06 8.57
C ALA A 125 -3.22 -22.86 7.26
N SER A 126 -3.93 -22.52 6.19
CA SER A 126 -3.33 -22.15 4.91
C SER A 126 -4.25 -21.30 4.05
N PHE A 127 -3.66 -20.66 3.04
CA PHE A 127 -4.40 -20.03 1.96
C PHE A 127 -3.58 -20.02 0.66
N PRO A 128 -4.22 -20.20 -0.49
CA PRO A 128 -3.58 -20.05 -1.79
C PRO A 128 -3.53 -18.57 -2.19
N PHE A 129 -2.47 -18.19 -2.90
CA PHE A 129 -2.33 -16.86 -3.48
C PHE A 129 -1.90 -16.99 -4.94
N GLY A 130 -2.80 -16.65 -5.86
CA GLY A 130 -2.55 -16.75 -7.29
C GLY A 130 -1.49 -15.75 -7.75
N ILE A 131 -0.68 -16.18 -8.72
CA ILE A 131 0.44 -15.39 -9.26
C ILE A 131 0.26 -15.04 -10.75
N ASN A 132 -0.96 -15.00 -11.27
CA ASN A 132 -1.22 -14.61 -12.65
C ASN A 132 -1.41 -13.09 -12.80
N PHE A 133 -0.59 -12.31 -12.14
CA PHE A 133 -0.55 -10.85 -12.22
C PHE A 133 0.88 -10.36 -12.48
N LYS A 134 1.00 -9.13 -12.95
CA LYS A 134 2.26 -8.41 -13.03
C LYS A 134 2.21 -7.19 -12.11
N GLY A 135 3.34 -6.88 -11.42
CA GLY A 135 3.42 -5.78 -10.46
C GLY A 135 3.18 -6.23 -9.02
N TRP A 136 2.92 -5.28 -8.13
CA TRP A 136 2.67 -5.52 -6.71
C TRP A 136 1.24 -5.93 -6.42
N ARG A 137 1.07 -6.92 -5.54
CA ARG A 137 -0.22 -7.29 -4.94
C ARG A 137 -0.02 -7.60 -3.47
N ALA A 138 -1.00 -7.22 -2.66
CA ALA A 138 -1.02 -7.51 -1.25
C ALA A 138 -1.96 -8.67 -0.92
N ALA A 139 -1.59 -9.49 0.06
CA ALA A 139 -2.49 -10.39 0.74
C ALA A 139 -2.71 -9.88 2.17
N TRP A 140 -3.97 -9.60 2.52
CA TRP A 140 -4.43 -9.26 3.87
C TRP A 140 -5.43 -10.33 4.29
N VAL A 141 -5.01 -11.27 5.10
CA VAL A 141 -5.74 -12.51 5.35
C VAL A 141 -5.97 -12.68 6.84
N CYS A 142 -7.22 -12.62 7.27
CA CYS A 142 -7.59 -12.89 8.66
C CYS A 142 -7.49 -14.38 8.94
N TYR A 143 -6.74 -14.75 9.96
CA TYR A 143 -6.48 -16.15 10.31
C TYR A 143 -7.74 -16.98 10.47
N GLU A 144 -8.66 -16.53 11.32
CA GLU A 144 -9.86 -17.31 11.68
C GLU A 144 -11.00 -17.20 10.66
N ARG A 145 -11.00 -16.15 9.81
CA ARG A 145 -12.08 -15.90 8.86
C ARG A 145 -11.79 -16.34 7.44
N ASP A 146 -10.54 -16.14 7.01
CA ASP A 146 -10.19 -16.21 5.59
C ASP A 146 -9.31 -17.42 5.24
N MET A 147 -8.64 -18.02 6.22
CA MET A 147 -7.77 -19.17 5.99
C MET A 147 -8.53 -20.49 6.05
N GLN A 148 -8.03 -21.46 5.32
CA GLN A 148 -8.45 -22.86 5.45
C GLN A 148 -7.80 -23.49 6.68
N GLY A 149 -8.49 -24.43 7.33
CA GLY A 149 -8.00 -25.10 8.53
C GLY A 149 -8.42 -24.40 9.82
N THR A 150 -7.65 -24.61 10.89
CA THR A 150 -7.90 -24.04 12.22
C THR A 150 -6.60 -23.44 12.75
N PRO A 151 -6.44 -22.12 12.69
CA PRO A 151 -5.26 -21.46 13.24
C PRO A 151 -5.17 -21.69 14.76
N GLU A 152 -3.96 -21.83 15.26
CA GLU A 152 -3.68 -22.09 16.67
C GLU A 152 -2.65 -21.12 17.22
N GLU A 153 -2.85 -20.68 18.45
CA GLU A 153 -1.83 -19.90 19.16
C GLU A 153 -0.55 -20.71 19.33
N GLY A 154 0.59 -20.05 19.20
CA GLY A 154 1.90 -20.69 19.23
C GLY A 154 2.29 -21.37 17.90
N MET A 155 1.63 -21.05 16.79
CA MET A 155 2.19 -21.36 15.46
C MET A 155 3.57 -20.72 15.32
N ASN A 156 4.55 -21.52 14.88
CA ASN A 156 5.97 -21.15 14.92
C ASN A 156 6.70 -21.36 13.59
N GLU A 157 5.96 -21.63 12.52
CA GLU A 157 6.52 -21.75 11.19
C GLU A 157 5.51 -21.27 10.13
N LEU A 158 6.00 -20.46 9.19
CA LEU A 158 5.33 -20.12 7.94
C LEU A 158 6.12 -20.76 6.80
N ARG A 159 5.43 -21.49 5.91
CA ARG A 159 5.96 -21.96 4.63
C ARG A 159 5.22 -21.28 3.49
N ILE A 160 5.97 -20.79 2.52
CA ILE A 160 5.43 -20.34 1.24
C ILE A 160 5.90 -21.37 0.22
N VAL A 161 4.95 -22.13 -0.33
CA VAL A 161 5.24 -23.25 -1.24
C VAL A 161 4.99 -22.78 -2.67
N ALA A 162 5.98 -22.96 -3.53
CA ALA A 162 5.89 -22.66 -4.95
C ALA A 162 4.99 -23.65 -5.70
N PRO A 163 4.38 -23.28 -6.82
CA PRO A 163 3.69 -24.19 -7.70
C PRO A 163 4.66 -25.21 -8.36
N ASP A 164 4.12 -26.16 -9.09
CA ASP A 164 4.90 -27.08 -9.93
C ASP A 164 5.45 -26.37 -11.17
N ALA A 165 6.15 -25.26 -10.95
CA ALA A 165 6.78 -24.45 -11.99
C ALA A 165 7.97 -23.68 -11.37
N LYS A 166 8.89 -23.25 -12.23
CA LYS A 166 9.95 -22.32 -11.86
C LYS A 166 9.42 -20.89 -11.84
N GLY A 167 9.98 -20.06 -10.97
CA GLY A 167 9.60 -18.67 -10.95
C GLY A 167 10.50 -17.81 -10.08
N ARG A 168 10.18 -16.51 -10.10
CA ARG A 168 10.84 -15.49 -9.27
C ARG A 168 9.79 -14.50 -8.78
N LEU A 169 9.78 -14.26 -7.48
CA LEU A 169 8.91 -13.28 -6.83
C LEU A 169 9.75 -12.39 -5.91
N PHE A 170 9.23 -11.21 -5.62
CA PHE A 170 9.80 -10.34 -4.59
C PHE A 170 8.77 -10.16 -3.49
N ILE A 171 9.21 -10.26 -2.26
CA ILE A 171 8.36 -10.22 -1.07
C ILE A 171 8.77 -9.03 -0.22
N ASP A 172 7.80 -8.24 0.19
CA ASP A 172 8.05 -7.07 1.03
C ASP A 172 6.93 -6.90 2.06
N HIS A 173 7.19 -6.17 3.14
CA HIS A 173 6.23 -5.92 4.22
C HIS A 173 5.49 -7.19 4.67
N LEU A 174 6.25 -8.26 5.00
CA LEU A 174 5.68 -9.47 5.55
C LEU A 174 5.44 -9.27 7.05
N ILE A 175 4.19 -9.36 7.48
CA ILE A 175 3.75 -9.21 8.87
C ILE A 175 3.05 -10.48 9.29
N THR A 176 3.61 -11.16 10.28
CA THR A 176 3.10 -12.46 10.72
C THR A 176 1.78 -12.34 11.48
N ALA A 177 1.56 -11.27 12.23
CA ALA A 177 0.28 -11.00 12.88
C ALA A 177 0.09 -9.51 13.15
N THR A 178 -1.08 -9.01 12.81
CA THR A 178 -1.58 -7.68 13.18
C THR A 178 -3.09 -7.75 13.44
N LYS A 179 -3.69 -6.67 13.87
CA LYS A 179 -5.14 -6.61 14.12
C LYS A 179 -5.83 -5.77 13.06
N VAL A 180 -6.89 -6.30 12.47
CA VAL A 180 -7.75 -5.61 11.51
C VAL A 180 -9.19 -5.57 11.99
N ASP A 181 -9.95 -4.56 11.57
CA ASP A 181 -11.36 -4.43 11.91
C ASP A 181 -12.15 -5.63 11.33
N ALA A 182 -12.86 -6.35 12.18
CA ALA A 182 -13.66 -7.53 11.79
C ALA A 182 -14.71 -7.22 10.72
N ARG A 183 -15.09 -5.95 10.54
CA ARG A 183 -15.98 -5.48 9.48
C ARG A 183 -15.27 -5.23 8.16
N GLN A 184 -13.96 -5.37 8.13
CA GLN A 184 -13.20 -5.30 6.90
C GLN A 184 -13.71 -6.36 5.91
N GLN A 185 -13.68 -6.01 4.63
CA GLN A 185 -14.06 -6.95 3.58
C GLN A 185 -13.21 -8.22 3.68
N THR A 186 -13.85 -9.36 3.47
CA THR A 186 -13.15 -10.65 3.36
C THR A 186 -12.09 -10.58 2.27
N ALA A 187 -10.94 -11.16 2.52
CA ALA A 187 -9.85 -11.21 1.56
C ALA A 187 -10.30 -11.91 0.27
N ASP A 188 -10.10 -11.25 -0.86
CA ASP A 188 -10.36 -11.86 -2.16
C ASP A 188 -9.10 -12.59 -2.65
N LEU A 189 -8.92 -13.79 -2.16
CA LEU A 189 -7.78 -14.64 -2.51
C LEU A 189 -7.84 -15.16 -3.96
N GLN A 190 -8.97 -14.97 -4.65
CA GLN A 190 -9.14 -15.32 -6.05
C GLN A 190 -8.61 -14.24 -7.01
N VAL A 191 -8.40 -13.04 -6.51
CA VAL A 191 -7.93 -11.92 -7.35
C VAL A 191 -6.74 -12.29 -8.23
N PRO A 192 -5.68 -12.89 -7.69
CA PRO A 192 -4.55 -13.29 -8.52
C PRO A 192 -4.82 -14.46 -9.47
N PHE A 193 -5.95 -15.13 -9.35
CA PHE A 193 -6.36 -16.22 -10.25
C PHE A 193 -7.12 -15.74 -11.49
N VAL A 194 -7.41 -14.46 -11.61
CA VAL A 194 -7.93 -13.93 -12.88
C VAL A 194 -6.89 -14.07 -13.96
N ASN A 195 -7.38 -14.32 -15.18
CA ASN A 195 -6.58 -14.66 -16.36
C ASN A 195 -5.29 -13.85 -16.48
N ALA A 196 -4.24 -14.51 -16.92
CA ALA A 196 -2.96 -13.89 -17.23
C ALA A 196 -3.16 -12.62 -18.08
N GLY A 197 -2.53 -11.53 -17.68
CA GLY A 197 -2.69 -10.22 -18.29
C GLY A 197 -3.85 -9.38 -17.73
N THR A 198 -4.69 -9.93 -16.86
CA THR A 198 -5.68 -9.15 -16.12
C THR A 198 -5.01 -8.55 -14.89
N THR A 199 -4.78 -7.26 -14.92
CA THR A 199 -4.12 -6.55 -13.81
C THR A 199 -5.12 -6.02 -12.79
N ASN A 200 -6.42 -6.09 -13.08
CA ASN A 200 -7.45 -5.48 -12.28
C ASN A 200 -8.67 -6.41 -12.11
N HIS A 201 -8.76 -7.04 -10.97
CA HIS A 201 -9.84 -7.96 -10.62
C HIS A 201 -11.23 -7.30 -10.69
N TRP A 202 -11.35 -6.05 -10.23
CA TRP A 202 -12.61 -5.33 -10.27
C TRP A 202 -13.12 -5.13 -11.70
N LEU A 203 -12.22 -4.90 -12.66
CA LEU A 203 -12.63 -4.81 -14.06
C LEU A 203 -13.19 -6.14 -14.58
N VAL A 204 -12.64 -7.27 -14.13
CA VAL A 204 -13.16 -8.60 -14.49
C VAL A 204 -14.52 -8.82 -13.84
N LEU A 205 -14.66 -8.61 -12.54
CA LEU A 205 -15.94 -8.73 -11.82
C LEU A 205 -16.98 -7.77 -12.38
N TYR A 206 -16.59 -6.54 -12.66
CA TYR A 206 -17.47 -5.52 -13.25
C TYR A 206 -17.97 -5.98 -14.61
N LYS A 207 -17.10 -6.45 -15.49
CA LYS A 207 -17.50 -7.00 -16.80
C LYS A 207 -18.45 -8.17 -16.67
N HIS A 208 -18.20 -9.10 -15.75
CA HIS A 208 -19.06 -10.26 -15.56
C HIS A 208 -20.38 -9.95 -14.87
N SER A 209 -20.41 -8.99 -13.95
CA SER A 209 -21.61 -8.68 -13.16
C SER A 209 -22.52 -7.62 -13.78
N LEU A 210 -21.95 -6.66 -14.51
CA LEU A 210 -22.68 -5.52 -15.03
C LEU A 210 -22.89 -5.54 -16.55
N LEU A 211 -21.96 -6.12 -17.29
CA LEU A 211 -22.09 -6.25 -18.73
C LEU A 211 -22.73 -7.59 -19.09
N LYS A 212 -24.05 -7.63 -19.07
CA LYS A 212 -24.75 -8.70 -19.74
C LYS A 212 -24.50 -8.56 -21.24
N PRO A 213 -24.04 -9.62 -21.92
CA PRO A 213 -23.69 -9.57 -23.35
C PRO A 213 -24.86 -9.16 -24.25
N ASP A 214 -26.08 -9.28 -23.75
CA ASP A 214 -27.34 -9.04 -24.42
C ASP A 214 -27.97 -7.67 -24.11
N ILE A 215 -27.29 -6.81 -23.33
CA ILE A 215 -27.77 -5.44 -23.12
C ILE A 215 -27.35 -4.59 -24.32
N GLU A 216 -28.32 -4.28 -25.14
CA GLU A 216 -28.17 -3.28 -26.19
C GLU A 216 -28.17 -1.88 -25.58
N LEU A 217 -27.01 -1.20 -25.63
CA LEU A 217 -26.91 0.18 -25.13
C LEU A 217 -27.63 1.11 -26.09
N THR A 218 -28.69 1.75 -25.64
CA THR A 218 -29.35 2.80 -26.40
C THR A 218 -28.38 3.96 -26.69
N PRO A 219 -28.19 4.36 -27.95
CA PRO A 219 -27.33 5.48 -28.27
C PRO A 219 -27.75 6.76 -27.55
N VAL A 220 -26.78 7.46 -26.96
CA VAL A 220 -27.02 8.73 -26.27
C VAL A 220 -27.46 9.78 -27.29
N SER A 221 -28.65 10.36 -27.12
CA SER A 221 -29.17 11.43 -27.98
C SER A 221 -28.38 12.74 -27.80
N ASP A 222 -28.49 13.65 -28.76
CA ASP A 222 -27.84 14.96 -28.69
C ASP A 222 -28.34 15.79 -27.48
N LYS A 223 -29.62 15.67 -27.15
CA LYS A 223 -30.19 16.30 -25.96
C LYS A 223 -29.52 15.76 -24.68
N GLN A 224 -29.38 14.46 -24.55
CA GLN A 224 -28.73 13.87 -23.40
C GLN A 224 -27.25 14.27 -23.33
N ARG A 225 -26.55 14.34 -24.47
CA ARG A 225 -25.16 14.86 -24.50
C ARG A 225 -25.05 16.30 -24.00
N GLN A 226 -25.99 17.14 -24.37
CA GLN A 226 -26.05 18.54 -23.90
C GLN A 226 -26.32 18.61 -22.40
N GLU A 227 -27.26 17.82 -21.90
CA GLU A 227 -27.56 17.71 -20.48
C GLU A 227 -26.35 17.22 -19.68
N MET A 228 -25.64 16.20 -20.17
CA MET A 228 -24.40 15.73 -19.56
C MET A 228 -23.33 16.82 -19.48
N LYS A 229 -23.11 17.58 -20.56
CA LYS A 229 -22.17 18.70 -20.55
C LYS A 229 -22.55 19.78 -19.53
N LEU A 230 -23.84 20.05 -19.38
CA LEU A 230 -24.33 21.00 -18.37
C LEU A 230 -24.10 20.46 -16.94
N LEU A 231 -24.33 19.17 -16.70
CA LEU A 231 -24.06 18.52 -15.42
C LEU A 231 -22.56 18.50 -15.11
N GLU A 232 -21.71 18.20 -16.09
CA GLU A 232 -20.26 18.27 -15.94
C GLU A 232 -19.79 19.67 -15.57
N LYS A 233 -20.34 20.69 -16.23
CA LYS A 233 -20.03 22.08 -15.89
C LYS A 233 -20.43 22.42 -14.47
N ARG A 234 -21.66 22.07 -14.05
CA ARG A 234 -22.16 22.29 -12.68
C ARG A 234 -21.31 21.56 -11.65
N PHE A 235 -20.92 20.33 -11.94
CA PHE A 235 -20.06 19.55 -11.07
C PHE A 235 -18.68 20.22 -10.94
N ARG A 236 -18.09 20.65 -12.07
CA ARG A 236 -16.80 21.38 -12.05
C ARG A 236 -16.92 22.67 -11.22
N ASP A 237 -17.96 23.46 -11.41
CA ASP A 237 -18.18 24.71 -10.66
C ASP A 237 -18.33 24.44 -9.15
N MET A 238 -18.86 23.29 -8.75
CA MET A 238 -19.03 22.89 -7.36
C MET A 238 -17.72 22.42 -6.69
N ILE A 239 -16.88 21.70 -7.43
CA ILE A 239 -15.65 21.09 -6.87
C ILE A 239 -14.41 21.95 -7.03
N TYR A 240 -14.47 22.97 -7.87
CA TYR A 240 -13.32 23.78 -8.27
C TYR A 240 -13.64 25.27 -8.22
N THR A 241 -12.89 25.99 -7.42
CA THR A 241 -12.88 27.46 -7.41
C THR A 241 -11.62 27.94 -8.12
N LYS A 242 -11.83 28.73 -9.18
CA LYS A 242 -10.73 29.35 -9.92
C LYS A 242 -9.97 30.31 -9.00
N GLY A 243 -8.67 30.19 -8.97
CA GLY A 243 -7.77 31.02 -8.17
C GLY A 243 -6.37 31.07 -8.77
N LYS A 244 -5.43 31.55 -8.00
CA LYS A 244 -4.00 31.49 -8.33
C LYS A 244 -3.31 30.61 -7.29
N VAL A 245 -2.45 29.70 -7.75
CA VAL A 245 -1.60 28.94 -6.84
C VAL A 245 -0.41 29.83 -6.43
N THR A 246 -0.17 29.90 -5.14
CA THR A 246 1.00 30.56 -4.56
C THR A 246 2.17 29.59 -4.41
N GLU A 247 3.40 30.10 -4.39
CA GLU A 247 4.57 29.26 -4.12
C GLU A 247 4.48 28.57 -2.76
N LYS A 248 3.92 29.24 -1.74
CA LYS A 248 3.68 28.66 -0.41
C LYS A 248 2.74 27.45 -0.46
N GLU A 249 1.71 27.50 -1.31
CA GLU A 249 0.81 26.36 -1.50
C GLU A 249 1.50 25.21 -2.25
N ALA A 250 2.26 25.54 -3.30
CA ALA A 250 3.05 24.57 -4.04
C ALA A 250 4.07 23.87 -3.11
N GLU A 251 4.75 24.61 -2.25
CA GLU A 251 5.69 24.08 -1.27
C GLU A 251 4.99 23.17 -0.24
N THR A 252 3.80 23.55 0.21
CA THR A 252 2.99 22.73 1.11
C THR A 252 2.60 21.40 0.45
N ILE A 253 2.27 21.43 -0.84
CA ILE A 253 1.98 20.23 -1.63
C ILE A 253 3.23 19.35 -1.76
N ARG A 254 4.40 19.93 -2.09
CA ARG A 254 5.67 19.19 -2.18
C ARG A 254 5.98 18.44 -0.91
N LYS A 255 5.98 19.13 0.24
CA LYS A 255 6.25 18.51 1.55
C LYS A 255 5.32 17.34 1.87
N LYS A 256 4.04 17.46 1.52
CA LYS A 256 3.09 16.36 1.72
C LYS A 256 3.29 15.22 0.73
N TYR A 257 3.61 15.53 -0.51
CA TYR A 257 3.88 14.54 -1.53
C TYR A 257 5.14 13.70 -1.18
N ASP A 258 6.17 14.35 -0.68
CA ASP A 258 7.45 13.71 -0.37
C ASP A 258 7.32 12.66 0.76
N LEU A 259 6.28 12.75 1.59
CA LEU A 259 5.98 11.73 2.60
C LEU A 259 5.66 10.36 2.00
N TYR A 260 5.20 10.32 0.75
CA TYR A 260 4.82 9.07 0.07
C TYR A 260 5.98 8.38 -0.63
N GLN A 261 7.14 9.03 -0.72
CA GLN A 261 8.38 8.48 -1.28
C GLN A 261 8.20 7.80 -2.64
N ILE A 262 7.32 8.35 -3.49
CA ILE A 262 6.99 7.74 -4.78
C ILE A 262 8.18 7.84 -5.72
N THR A 263 8.65 6.70 -6.18
CA THR A 263 9.77 6.56 -7.11
C THR A 263 9.40 5.68 -8.29
N TYR A 264 10.14 5.84 -9.39
CA TYR A 264 10.04 4.99 -10.57
C TYR A 264 11.38 4.32 -10.81
N LYS A 265 11.35 3.01 -11.04
CA LYS A 265 12.51 2.23 -11.46
C LYS A 265 12.06 1.25 -12.53
N ASP A 266 12.72 1.27 -13.69
CA ASP A 266 12.44 0.37 -14.82
C ASP A 266 10.95 0.31 -15.23
N GLY A 267 10.27 1.47 -15.16
CA GLY A 267 8.86 1.60 -15.47
C GLY A 267 7.90 1.13 -14.37
N GLN A 268 8.43 0.67 -13.25
CA GLN A 268 7.65 0.30 -12.07
C GLN A 268 7.59 1.45 -11.09
N VAL A 269 6.45 1.60 -10.42
CA VAL A 269 6.24 2.59 -9.37
C VAL A 269 6.33 1.94 -8.00
N SER A 270 7.01 2.61 -7.08
CA SER A 270 7.10 2.21 -5.67
C SER A 270 6.86 3.40 -4.77
N GLY A 271 6.50 3.16 -3.53
CA GLY A 271 6.26 4.21 -2.53
C GLY A 271 5.67 3.63 -1.26
N VAL A 272 5.54 4.47 -0.25
CA VAL A 272 4.93 4.08 1.02
C VAL A 272 3.51 3.57 0.79
N PRO A 273 3.16 2.37 1.26
CA PRO A 273 1.83 1.81 1.09
C PRO A 273 0.75 2.71 1.69
N VAL A 274 -0.43 2.73 1.05
CA VAL A 274 -1.58 3.55 1.47
C VAL A 274 -2.67 2.64 1.99
N PHE A 275 -3.11 2.87 3.23
CA PHE A 275 -4.12 2.05 3.90
C PHE A 275 -5.31 2.87 4.35
N MET A 276 -6.45 2.21 4.48
CA MET A 276 -7.57 2.77 5.19
C MET A 276 -7.36 2.58 6.69
N VAL A 277 -6.62 3.49 7.31
CA VAL A 277 -6.47 3.55 8.76
C VAL A 277 -7.67 4.28 9.35
N ARG A 278 -8.26 3.70 10.36
CA ARG A 278 -9.39 4.28 11.06
C ARG A 278 -8.89 5.24 12.13
N ALA A 279 -9.01 6.52 11.90
CA ALA A 279 -8.56 7.58 12.81
C ALA A 279 -9.56 7.88 13.95
N SER A 280 -10.36 6.91 14.43
CA SER A 280 -11.24 7.15 15.56
C SER A 280 -10.52 6.84 16.88
N GLU A 281 -10.76 7.66 17.92
CA GLU A 281 -10.22 7.39 19.26
C GLU A 281 -10.53 5.98 19.80
N ALA A 282 -11.70 5.42 19.43
CA ALA A 282 -12.08 4.06 19.82
C ALA A 282 -11.14 3.03 19.15
N TYR A 283 -10.75 3.27 17.92
CA TYR A 283 -9.82 2.42 17.19
C TYR A 283 -8.42 2.48 17.80
N GLU A 284 -7.93 3.69 18.10
CA GLU A 284 -6.61 3.90 18.71
C GLU A 284 -6.47 3.24 20.08
N ARG A 285 -7.56 3.16 20.85
CA ARG A 285 -7.55 2.50 22.17
C ARG A 285 -7.56 0.97 22.09
N MET A 286 -7.98 0.41 20.95
CA MET A 286 -8.18 -1.04 20.79
C MET A 286 -7.01 -1.71 20.06
N ILE A 287 -6.17 -0.93 19.39
CA ILE A 287 -4.97 -1.44 18.71
C ILE A 287 -3.79 -1.32 19.69
N PRO A 288 -3.02 -2.40 19.91
CA PRO A 288 -1.76 -2.34 20.64
C PRO A 288 -0.83 -1.25 20.09
N ASP A 289 0.00 -0.65 20.93
CA ASP A 289 0.83 0.50 20.52
C ASP A 289 1.76 0.17 19.35
N TRP A 290 2.26 -1.05 19.28
CA TRP A 290 3.07 -1.50 18.15
C TRP A 290 2.28 -1.56 16.83
N ASP A 291 1.00 -1.92 16.85
CA ASP A 291 0.17 -1.95 15.65
C ASP A 291 -0.11 -0.53 15.13
N LYS A 292 -0.29 0.44 16.03
CA LYS A 292 -0.39 1.86 15.65
C LYS A 292 0.88 2.33 14.96
N ASP A 293 2.02 2.03 15.54
CA ASP A 293 3.32 2.37 14.98
C ASP A 293 3.55 1.68 13.64
N MET A 294 3.20 0.41 13.52
CA MET A 294 3.27 -0.31 12.26
C MET A 294 2.38 0.31 11.20
N LEU A 295 1.11 0.56 11.49
CA LEU A 295 0.19 1.17 10.54
C LEU A 295 0.65 2.56 10.12
N THR A 296 1.20 3.34 11.05
CA THR A 296 1.75 4.67 10.76
C THR A 296 3.01 4.60 9.89
N LYS A 297 3.83 3.58 10.06
CA LYS A 297 5.09 3.39 9.33
C LYS A 297 4.91 2.63 8.02
N MET A 298 3.96 1.71 7.98
CA MET A 298 3.65 0.92 6.79
C MET A 298 2.88 1.69 5.73
N GLY A 299 2.18 2.75 6.11
CA GLY A 299 1.36 3.44 5.16
C GLY A 299 0.75 4.72 5.71
N ILE A 300 0.21 5.48 4.80
CA ILE A 300 -0.43 6.75 5.06
C ILE A 300 -1.92 6.60 4.79
N GLU A 301 -2.73 7.25 5.60
CA GLU A 301 -4.17 7.20 5.48
C GLU A 301 -4.64 7.57 4.06
N MET A 302 -5.40 6.68 3.45
CA MET A 302 -5.95 6.82 2.10
C MET A 302 -6.72 8.14 1.90
N ARG A 303 -7.45 8.61 2.91
CA ARG A 303 -8.18 9.87 2.85
C ARG A 303 -7.23 11.06 2.64
N ALA A 304 -6.15 11.10 3.40
CA ALA A 304 -5.12 12.14 3.26
C ALA A 304 -4.43 12.07 1.88
N TYR A 305 -4.23 10.87 1.37
CA TYR A 305 -3.69 10.63 0.03
C TYR A 305 -4.58 11.23 -1.05
N PHE A 306 -5.86 10.90 -1.07
CA PHE A 306 -6.79 11.40 -2.08
C PHE A 306 -7.12 12.89 -1.91
N ASP A 307 -7.13 13.41 -0.68
CA ASP A 307 -7.25 14.85 -0.43
C ASP A 307 -6.02 15.61 -0.98
N LEU A 308 -4.82 15.03 -0.91
CA LEU A 308 -3.64 15.60 -1.55
C LEU A 308 -3.75 15.55 -3.08
N MET A 309 -4.20 14.44 -3.67
CA MET A 309 -4.45 14.37 -5.12
C MET A 309 -5.43 15.46 -5.58
N LYS A 310 -6.51 15.71 -4.83
CA LYS A 310 -7.44 16.80 -5.10
C LYS A 310 -6.76 18.18 -5.05
N ARG A 311 -5.93 18.43 -4.03
CA ARG A 311 -5.17 19.70 -3.92
C ARG A 311 -4.22 19.89 -5.10
N ILE A 312 -3.54 18.84 -5.52
CA ILE A 312 -2.64 18.86 -6.68
C ILE A 312 -3.44 19.20 -7.95
N ALA A 313 -4.60 18.57 -8.15
CA ALA A 313 -5.47 18.84 -9.30
C ALA A 313 -5.99 20.29 -9.32
N VAL A 314 -6.36 20.84 -8.17
CA VAL A 314 -6.75 22.25 -8.05
C VAL A 314 -5.56 23.16 -8.34
N ALA A 315 -4.39 22.88 -7.79
CA ALA A 315 -3.18 23.66 -8.07
C ALA A 315 -2.78 23.63 -9.56
N TYR A 316 -2.89 22.45 -10.20
CA TYR A 316 -2.71 22.31 -11.63
C TYR A 316 -3.63 23.25 -12.42
N ASN A 317 -4.93 23.23 -12.12
CA ASN A 317 -5.91 24.05 -12.84
C ASN A 317 -5.76 25.56 -12.55
N ASN A 318 -5.24 25.93 -11.37
CA ASN A 318 -4.98 27.32 -10.97
C ASN A 318 -3.61 27.86 -11.44
N SER A 319 -2.78 27.02 -12.04
CA SER A 319 -1.47 27.41 -12.56
C SER A 319 -1.56 27.83 -14.02
N GLU A 320 -0.73 28.79 -14.40
CA GLU A 320 -0.61 29.24 -15.79
C GLU A 320 -0.21 28.10 -16.72
N ALA A 321 -0.78 28.12 -17.93
CA ALA A 321 -0.45 27.13 -18.95
C ALA A 321 1.06 27.16 -19.26
N GLY A 322 1.70 25.97 -19.25
CA GLY A 322 3.13 25.82 -19.51
C GLY A 322 4.06 26.18 -18.35
N SER A 323 3.54 26.72 -17.23
CA SER A 323 4.37 27.06 -16.07
C SER A 323 5.05 25.85 -15.44
N PRO A 324 6.21 26.03 -14.77
CA PRO A 324 6.89 24.96 -14.06
C PRO A 324 6.00 24.29 -13.00
N ILE A 325 5.24 25.07 -12.23
CA ILE A 325 4.30 24.56 -11.22
C ILE A 325 3.24 23.67 -11.88
N ARG A 326 2.66 24.07 -13.01
CA ARG A 326 1.65 23.27 -13.70
C ARG A 326 2.20 21.92 -14.15
N LYS A 327 3.42 21.92 -14.74
CA LYS A 327 4.10 20.68 -15.16
C LYS A 327 4.42 19.78 -13.97
N GLU A 328 4.87 20.36 -12.88
CA GLU A 328 5.15 19.66 -11.63
C GLU A 328 3.90 19.02 -11.04
N MET A 329 2.80 19.75 -10.91
CA MET A 329 1.55 19.26 -10.37
C MET A 329 0.99 18.10 -11.22
N ARG A 330 1.06 18.21 -12.54
CA ARG A 330 0.67 17.11 -13.43
C ARG A 330 1.50 15.85 -13.18
N ARG A 331 2.82 15.98 -13.11
CA ARG A 331 3.72 14.85 -12.85
C ARG A 331 3.42 14.19 -11.50
N LYS A 332 3.27 14.99 -10.44
CA LYS A 332 2.96 14.48 -9.09
C LYS A 332 1.60 13.78 -9.06
N PHE A 333 0.59 14.33 -9.73
CA PHE A 333 -0.72 13.67 -9.83
C PHE A 333 -0.63 12.30 -10.49
N LEU A 334 0.03 12.22 -11.65
CA LEU A 334 0.18 10.97 -12.37
C LEU A 334 0.96 9.93 -11.55
N ALA A 335 2.03 10.36 -10.88
CA ALA A 335 2.80 9.48 -10.01
C ALA A 335 1.97 8.92 -8.85
N MET A 336 1.14 9.74 -8.20
CA MET A 336 0.22 9.27 -7.18
C MET A 336 -0.85 8.34 -7.75
N TYR A 337 -1.35 8.65 -8.94
CA TYR A 337 -2.35 7.80 -9.61
C TYR A 337 -1.76 6.41 -9.94
N ASP A 338 -0.59 6.38 -10.54
CA ASP A 338 0.12 5.13 -10.86
C ASP A 338 0.41 4.32 -9.59
N HIS A 339 0.94 4.98 -8.55
CA HIS A 339 1.25 4.33 -7.28
C HIS A 339 0.02 3.69 -6.63
N ILE A 340 -1.09 4.41 -6.51
CA ILE A 340 -2.29 3.87 -5.88
C ILE A 340 -2.95 2.78 -6.74
N THR A 341 -2.85 2.88 -8.06
CA THR A 341 -3.37 1.88 -8.98
C THR A 341 -2.54 0.60 -8.93
N ASP A 342 -1.22 0.74 -8.94
CA ASP A 342 -0.29 -0.38 -8.83
C ASP A 342 -0.41 -1.09 -7.48
N GLN A 343 -0.69 -0.37 -6.41
CA GLN A 343 -0.95 -0.94 -5.10
C GLN A 343 -2.16 -1.89 -5.07
N GLY A 344 -2.97 -1.92 -6.12
CA GLY A 344 -4.11 -2.82 -6.19
C GLY A 344 -5.34 -2.27 -5.48
N VAL A 345 -5.62 -0.99 -5.69
CA VAL A 345 -6.83 -0.29 -5.24
C VAL A 345 -8.11 -1.07 -5.46
N ALA A 346 -8.17 -1.82 -6.53
CA ALA A 346 -9.32 -2.66 -6.86
C ALA A 346 -9.48 -3.88 -5.96
N TYR A 347 -8.48 -4.21 -5.17
CA TYR A 347 -8.51 -5.36 -4.25
C TYR A 347 -8.97 -4.88 -2.87
N GLY A 348 -10.25 -4.85 -2.64
CA GLY A 348 -10.86 -4.28 -1.44
C GLY A 348 -10.31 -4.77 -0.10
N SER A 349 -9.68 -5.94 -0.06
CA SER A 349 -9.15 -6.54 1.17
C SER A 349 -8.04 -5.70 1.83
N CYS A 350 -7.18 -5.04 1.05
CA CYS A 350 -6.13 -4.20 1.63
C CYS A 350 -6.58 -2.79 2.03
N TRP A 351 -7.85 -2.46 1.83
CA TRP A 351 -8.36 -1.11 2.03
C TRP A 351 -9.20 -0.96 3.30
N GLY A 352 -9.42 -2.04 4.00
CA GLY A 352 -10.17 -2.05 5.23
C GLY A 352 -11.68 -2.05 5.05
N ASN A 353 -12.38 -1.45 5.97
CA ASN A 353 -13.83 -1.50 6.07
C ASN A 353 -14.53 -0.82 4.88
N ILE A 354 -15.40 -1.54 4.19
CA ILE A 354 -16.15 -1.05 3.02
C ILE A 354 -17.01 0.19 3.34
N HIS A 355 -17.50 0.31 4.58
CA HIS A 355 -18.26 1.48 5.02
C HIS A 355 -17.42 2.77 4.92
N HIS A 356 -16.13 2.71 5.19
CA HIS A 356 -15.21 3.85 5.10
C HIS A 356 -14.65 4.09 3.72
N TYR A 357 -14.82 3.16 2.80
CA TYR A 357 -14.33 3.27 1.44
C TYR A 357 -14.86 4.52 0.73
N GLY A 358 -16.17 4.75 0.74
CA GLY A 358 -16.79 5.92 0.11
C GLY A 358 -16.27 7.25 0.66
N TYR A 359 -16.02 7.32 1.97
CA TYR A 359 -15.44 8.52 2.59
C TYR A 359 -13.97 8.70 2.20
N SER A 360 -13.22 7.63 2.13
CA SER A 360 -11.79 7.70 1.81
C SER A 360 -11.53 8.14 0.39
N VAL A 361 -12.31 7.67 -0.59
CA VAL A 361 -12.13 8.01 -2.01
C VAL A 361 -12.78 9.32 -2.45
N ARG A 362 -13.47 10.03 -1.57
CA ARG A 362 -14.18 11.29 -1.91
C ARG A 362 -13.28 12.34 -2.57
N GLY A 363 -11.98 12.34 -2.29
CA GLY A 363 -11.01 13.23 -2.91
C GLY A 363 -10.59 12.78 -4.31
N LEU A 364 -10.63 11.49 -4.60
CA LEU A 364 -10.17 10.92 -5.86
C LEU A 364 -11.05 11.34 -7.05
N TYR A 365 -12.38 11.23 -6.91
CA TYR A 365 -13.29 11.55 -8.01
C TYR A 365 -13.17 13.00 -8.49
N PRO A 366 -13.21 14.02 -7.60
CA PRO A 366 -12.96 15.39 -8.01
C PRO A 366 -11.57 15.59 -8.63
N ALA A 367 -10.55 14.96 -8.05
CA ALA A 367 -9.19 15.05 -8.55
C ALA A 367 -9.06 14.49 -9.97
N TYR A 368 -9.57 13.29 -10.20
CA TYR A 368 -9.61 12.68 -11.52
C TYR A 368 -10.40 13.56 -12.53
N PHE A 369 -11.59 14.03 -12.14
CA PHE A 369 -12.42 14.85 -12.99
C PHE A 369 -11.73 16.15 -13.42
N LEU A 370 -10.96 16.78 -12.52
CA LEU A 370 -10.20 17.98 -12.81
C LEU A 370 -8.97 17.74 -13.69
N MET A 371 -8.48 16.52 -13.78
CA MET A 371 -7.25 16.16 -14.50
C MET A 371 -7.49 15.39 -15.80
N LYS A 372 -8.73 14.97 -16.09
CA LYS A 372 -9.05 14.11 -17.25
C LYS A 372 -8.87 14.79 -18.61
N ASP A 373 -8.86 16.12 -18.65
CA ASP A 373 -8.62 16.96 -19.83
C ASP A 373 -7.13 17.39 -19.87
#